data_f0f1398009c3406c165b227734778113
#
_entry.id   f0f1398009c3406c165b227734778113
#
_cell.length_a   1.000
_cell.length_b   1.000
_cell.length_c   1.000
_cell.angle_alpha   90.00
_cell.angle_beta   90.00
_cell.angle_gamma   90.00
#
_symmetry.space_group_name_H-M   'P 1'
#
loop_
_entity.id
_entity.type
_entity.pdbx_description
1 polymer ?
#
loop_
_entity_poly.entity_id
_entity_poly.type
_entity_poly.pdbx_seq_one_letter_code
_entity_poly.pdbx_strand_id
1 'polypeptide(L)'
;MTKIQQLTPEFGEYLKDESRSCGHADTISFPRTTDDVRQVLAELAGLDEERGTCTPVCVQGGRTGLAAGAVPAGGHVMNLSKMNAYLGMRACDDGRGATRLFVRVQPGLVLSQLRSDLADKNIPCAGFDDASLAAWQAFQEGPEVFFPTDPTEVSATIGGMVACNASGARSYRYGAVRPHVSALRVVLADGQTLALTRGQVKEHDGVLSLTTEQGSHIEVPVPSYTMPSVKNASGYYAAPGMAAVDLFVGSDGTLGVICEIELELLAAPAVTWGVSCFFEQEQQAMDFTCAARERITCASAMEFFDEAALGILAHQRTTSRAFATLPVTPEGARCCIFVELVCQSEDKAYEELWEIADLMEQVGADESRTWVARTDLDREAQRFFRHAVPESVNMLIDERRKTDPTITKLGSDMSVPDACLHEVVQMYRTTLAEAGLESAVWGHIGNNHLHVNVLPRDATDYARGKELFKSWAGEVTRMGGAVSAEHGVGKIKRDFLEVMYGTQAIHEMARAKVALDPRGILGQGNLFGTDVLDAEVAAHAAAARDGQDRAPERQE
;
A
#
# COMPACT_ATOMS: atom_id res chain seq x y z
N MET A 1 -19.55 -1.69 -25.52
CA MET A 1 -20.22 -2.27 -24.33
C MET A 1 -19.29 -3.31 -23.73
N THR A 2 -18.89 -3.12 -22.51
CA THR A 2 -18.14 -4.11 -21.72
C THR A 2 -19.06 -5.29 -21.44
N LYS A 3 -18.65 -6.50 -21.82
CA LYS A 3 -19.48 -7.70 -21.61
C LYS A 3 -19.09 -8.35 -20.28
N ILE A 4 -20.09 -8.76 -19.51
CA ILE A 4 -19.93 -9.76 -18.46
C ILE A 4 -19.69 -11.10 -19.18
N GLN A 5 -18.59 -11.78 -18.87
CA GLN A 5 -18.17 -13.05 -19.46
C GLN A 5 -18.16 -14.14 -18.39
N GLN A 6 -18.45 -15.38 -18.78
CA GLN A 6 -18.24 -16.53 -17.89
C GLN A 6 -16.73 -16.68 -17.61
N LEU A 7 -16.39 -16.97 -16.38
CA LEU A 7 -15.01 -17.20 -15.98
C LEU A 7 -14.61 -18.63 -16.38
N THR A 8 -13.87 -18.74 -17.49
CA THR A 8 -13.30 -19.99 -18.00
C THR A 8 -11.90 -20.23 -17.46
N PRO A 9 -11.31 -21.43 -17.60
CA PRO A 9 -9.92 -21.70 -17.18
C PRO A 9 -8.88 -20.73 -17.72
N GLU A 10 -9.13 -20.07 -18.86
CA GLU A 10 -8.26 -19.04 -19.45
C GLU A 10 -8.10 -17.81 -18.53
N PHE A 11 -9.09 -17.56 -17.67
CA PHE A 11 -9.07 -16.47 -16.68
C PHE A 11 -8.58 -16.93 -15.30
N GLY A 12 -7.99 -18.11 -15.16
CA GLY A 12 -7.55 -18.65 -13.87
C GLY A 12 -6.56 -17.76 -13.11
N GLU A 13 -5.80 -16.90 -13.82
CA GLU A 13 -4.91 -15.93 -13.20
C GLU A 13 -5.65 -14.83 -12.43
N TYR A 14 -6.92 -14.53 -12.75
CA TYR A 14 -7.75 -13.55 -12.06
C TYR A 14 -8.36 -14.07 -10.74
N LEU A 15 -8.16 -15.35 -10.42
CA LEU A 15 -8.60 -15.96 -9.18
C LEU A 15 -7.57 -15.86 -8.06
N LYS A 16 -6.40 -15.25 -8.29
CA LYS A 16 -5.28 -15.16 -7.36
C LYS A 16 -4.58 -13.80 -7.43
N ASP A 17 -3.81 -13.51 -6.40
CA ASP A 17 -2.87 -12.40 -6.34
C ASP A 17 -1.50 -12.88 -5.80
N GLU A 18 -0.58 -11.95 -5.51
CA GLU A 18 0.76 -12.29 -5.02
C GLU A 18 0.78 -12.81 -3.56
N SER A 19 -0.35 -12.81 -2.85
CA SER A 19 -0.49 -13.50 -1.56
C SER A 19 -0.40 -15.02 -1.67
N ARG A 20 -0.45 -15.56 -2.91
CA ARG A 20 -0.56 -16.99 -3.23
C ARG A 20 -1.89 -17.64 -2.81
N SER A 21 -2.84 -16.84 -2.32
CA SER A 21 -4.21 -17.29 -2.11
C SER A 21 -4.94 -17.46 -3.44
N CYS A 22 -5.85 -18.43 -3.51
CA CYS A 22 -6.67 -18.67 -4.68
C CYS A 22 -8.14 -18.66 -4.27
N GLY A 23 -8.96 -17.93 -5.02
CA GLY A 23 -10.41 -17.82 -4.83
C GLY A 23 -11.20 -18.50 -5.94
N HIS A 24 -12.46 -18.11 -6.05
CA HIS A 24 -13.36 -18.55 -7.12
C HIS A 24 -14.30 -17.40 -7.50
N ALA A 25 -14.76 -17.41 -8.74
CA ALA A 25 -15.79 -16.50 -9.25
C ALA A 25 -16.51 -17.13 -10.45
N ASP A 26 -17.70 -16.63 -10.75
CA ASP A 26 -18.54 -17.15 -11.83
C ASP A 26 -18.30 -16.37 -13.14
N THR A 27 -18.10 -15.06 -13.02
CA THR A 27 -18.04 -14.15 -14.16
C THR A 27 -16.93 -13.11 -14.00
N ILE A 28 -16.53 -12.51 -15.13
CA ILE A 28 -15.48 -11.49 -15.21
C ILE A 28 -15.86 -10.40 -16.22
N SER A 29 -15.43 -9.15 -15.96
CA SER A 29 -15.51 -8.04 -16.89
C SER A 29 -14.25 -7.17 -16.89
N PHE A 30 -14.03 -6.45 -18.01
CA PHE A 30 -12.90 -5.54 -18.21
C PHE A 30 -13.40 -4.18 -18.68
N PRO A 31 -13.95 -3.33 -17.78
CA PRO A 31 -14.40 -1.99 -18.13
C PRO A 31 -13.25 -1.12 -18.66
N ARG A 32 -13.59 -0.15 -19.52
CA ARG A 32 -12.65 0.82 -20.10
C ARG A 32 -12.95 2.26 -19.68
N THR A 33 -14.17 2.49 -19.22
CA THR A 33 -14.66 3.81 -18.83
C THR A 33 -15.45 3.73 -17.53
N THR A 34 -15.68 4.88 -16.89
CA THR A 34 -16.56 4.99 -15.72
C THR A 34 -17.99 4.52 -16.04
N ASP A 35 -18.48 4.81 -17.25
CA ASP A 35 -19.82 4.37 -17.67
C ASP A 35 -19.89 2.86 -17.89
N ASP A 36 -18.80 2.22 -18.35
CA ASP A 36 -18.73 0.75 -18.42
C ASP A 36 -18.85 0.12 -17.02
N VAL A 37 -18.19 0.71 -16.00
CA VAL A 37 -18.30 0.25 -14.60
C VAL A 37 -19.74 0.35 -14.12
N ARG A 38 -20.39 1.49 -14.34
CA ARG A 38 -21.80 1.71 -13.98
C ARG A 38 -22.71 0.71 -14.67
N GLN A 39 -22.48 0.45 -15.97
CA GLN A 39 -23.27 -0.49 -16.75
C GLN A 39 -23.12 -1.93 -16.23
N VAL A 40 -21.90 -2.38 -15.91
CA VAL A 40 -21.66 -3.73 -15.34
C VAL A 40 -22.38 -3.86 -13.99
N LEU A 41 -22.29 -2.87 -13.09
CA LEU A 41 -23.00 -2.92 -11.80
C LEU A 41 -24.52 -2.96 -11.98
N ALA A 42 -25.07 -2.18 -12.91
CA ALA A 42 -26.50 -2.18 -13.23
C ALA A 42 -26.97 -3.51 -13.82
N GLU A 43 -26.18 -4.13 -14.71
CA GLU A 43 -26.47 -5.45 -15.28
C GLU A 43 -26.48 -6.54 -14.21
N LEU A 44 -25.49 -6.53 -13.29
CA LEU A 44 -25.45 -7.47 -12.16
C LEU A 44 -26.63 -7.27 -11.22
N ALA A 45 -27.00 -6.02 -10.91
CA ALA A 45 -28.16 -5.71 -10.07
C ALA A 45 -29.46 -6.23 -10.69
N GLY A 46 -29.68 -6.05 -12.00
CA GLY A 46 -30.84 -6.59 -12.71
C GLY A 46 -30.91 -8.13 -12.69
N LEU A 47 -29.76 -8.80 -12.90
CA LEU A 47 -29.68 -10.26 -12.78
C LEU A 47 -29.96 -10.75 -11.36
N ASP A 48 -29.51 -10.02 -10.35
CA ASP A 48 -29.75 -10.34 -8.95
C ASP A 48 -31.24 -10.21 -8.59
N GLU A 49 -31.92 -9.15 -9.06
CA GLU A 49 -33.36 -8.95 -8.85
C GLU A 49 -34.17 -10.10 -9.48
N GLU A 50 -33.83 -10.51 -10.70
CA GLU A 50 -34.50 -11.63 -11.39
C GLU A 50 -34.32 -12.97 -10.68
N ARG A 51 -33.17 -13.19 -10.05
CA ARG A 51 -32.80 -14.46 -9.41
C ARG A 51 -33.03 -14.51 -7.90
N GLY A 52 -33.31 -13.38 -7.29
CA GLY A 52 -33.36 -13.26 -5.82
C GLY A 52 -32.01 -13.50 -5.15
N THR A 53 -30.91 -13.08 -5.82
CA THR A 53 -29.52 -13.27 -5.36
C THR A 53 -28.86 -11.93 -5.01
N CYS A 54 -27.63 -11.99 -4.48
CA CYS A 54 -26.77 -10.85 -4.25
C CYS A 54 -25.35 -11.24 -4.68
N THR A 55 -24.94 -10.79 -5.88
CA THR A 55 -23.68 -11.19 -6.49
C THR A 55 -22.53 -10.37 -5.91
N PRO A 56 -21.56 -10.99 -5.20
CA PRO A 56 -20.35 -10.32 -4.76
C PRO A 56 -19.52 -9.81 -5.93
N VAL A 57 -18.89 -8.65 -5.77
CA VAL A 57 -18.00 -8.05 -6.78
C VAL A 57 -16.61 -7.85 -6.20
N CYS A 58 -15.63 -8.53 -6.78
CA CYS A 58 -14.22 -8.34 -6.48
C CYS A 58 -13.60 -7.36 -7.49
N VAL A 59 -13.23 -6.17 -7.04
CA VAL A 59 -12.55 -5.16 -7.87
C VAL A 59 -11.05 -5.45 -7.90
N GLN A 60 -10.45 -5.49 -9.10
CA GLN A 60 -9.04 -5.80 -9.28
C GLN A 60 -8.31 -4.76 -10.11
N GLY A 61 -7.06 -4.47 -9.72
CA GLY A 61 -6.05 -3.80 -10.53
C GLY A 61 -5.01 -4.78 -11.08
N GLY A 62 -3.73 -4.55 -10.76
CA GLY A 62 -2.60 -5.41 -11.17
C GLY A 62 -2.47 -6.73 -10.42
N ARG A 63 -3.21 -6.95 -9.36
CA ARG A 63 -3.17 -8.15 -8.49
C ARG A 63 -1.81 -8.39 -7.83
N THR A 64 -1.04 -7.37 -7.63
CA THR A 64 0.29 -7.40 -6.99
C THR A 64 0.23 -7.38 -5.46
N GLY A 65 -0.98 -7.35 -4.88
CA GLY A 65 -1.20 -7.29 -3.43
C GLY A 65 -0.82 -8.58 -2.70
N LEU A 66 -0.39 -8.44 -1.45
CA LEU A 66 0.10 -9.54 -0.61
C LEU A 66 -0.91 -9.97 0.48
N ALA A 67 -2.09 -9.35 0.52
CA ALA A 67 -3.09 -9.56 1.57
C ALA A 67 -4.38 -10.27 1.10
N ALA A 68 -4.38 -10.84 -0.10
CA ALA A 68 -5.54 -11.47 -0.75
C ALA A 68 -6.74 -10.51 -0.96
N GLY A 69 -6.50 -9.21 -1.02
CA GLY A 69 -7.55 -8.21 -1.27
C GLY A 69 -8.19 -8.36 -2.65
N ALA A 70 -7.40 -8.72 -3.66
CA ALA A 70 -7.85 -8.94 -5.02
C ALA A 70 -8.31 -10.38 -5.32
N VAL A 71 -8.33 -11.29 -4.33
CA VAL A 71 -8.77 -12.68 -4.50
C VAL A 71 -10.29 -12.75 -4.34
N PRO A 72 -11.05 -13.21 -5.38
CA PRO A 72 -12.51 -13.25 -5.29
C PRO A 72 -13.00 -14.36 -4.37
N ALA A 73 -14.11 -14.09 -3.68
CA ALA A 73 -14.81 -15.04 -2.79
C ALA A 73 -16.18 -15.44 -3.36
N GLY A 74 -16.28 -15.59 -4.68
CA GLY A 74 -17.51 -15.85 -5.43
C GLY A 74 -17.90 -14.71 -6.38
N GLY A 75 -18.99 -14.88 -7.10
CA GLY A 75 -19.67 -13.88 -7.90
C GLY A 75 -18.88 -13.35 -9.10
N HIS A 76 -18.63 -12.06 -9.15
CA HIS A 76 -18.08 -11.35 -10.29
C HIS A 76 -16.70 -10.73 -10.02
N VAL A 77 -15.78 -10.89 -10.96
CA VAL A 77 -14.50 -10.17 -10.99
C VAL A 77 -14.62 -8.97 -11.92
N MET A 78 -14.38 -7.77 -11.40
CA MET A 78 -14.27 -6.54 -12.19
C MET A 78 -12.80 -6.11 -12.25
N ASN A 79 -12.10 -6.41 -13.35
CA ASN A 79 -10.70 -6.07 -13.50
C ASN A 79 -10.52 -4.77 -14.29
N LEU A 80 -9.89 -3.77 -13.66
CA LEU A 80 -9.75 -2.42 -14.18
C LEU A 80 -8.51 -2.19 -15.05
N SER A 81 -7.75 -3.23 -15.41
CA SER A 81 -6.50 -3.11 -16.18
C SER A 81 -6.67 -2.45 -17.56
N LYS A 82 -7.89 -2.42 -18.10
CA LYS A 82 -8.20 -1.74 -19.37
C LYS A 82 -8.59 -0.27 -19.22
N MET A 83 -8.71 0.23 -17.99
CA MET A 83 -8.88 1.64 -17.66
C MET A 83 -7.49 2.24 -17.37
N ASN A 84 -6.70 2.50 -18.39
CA ASN A 84 -5.27 2.85 -18.27
C ASN A 84 -4.89 4.15 -19.00
N ALA A 85 -5.84 5.02 -19.25
CA ALA A 85 -5.61 6.29 -19.95
C ALA A 85 -5.18 7.41 -19.01
N TYR A 86 -4.47 8.39 -19.57
CA TYR A 86 -4.34 9.73 -18.99
C TYR A 86 -5.60 10.54 -19.33
N LEU A 87 -6.14 11.26 -18.35
CA LEU A 87 -7.41 12.00 -18.46
C LEU A 87 -7.22 13.52 -18.47
N GLY A 88 -6.05 14.00 -18.10
CA GLY A 88 -5.74 15.43 -18.07
C GLY A 88 -4.58 15.75 -17.14
N MET A 89 -4.21 17.01 -17.13
CA MET A 89 -3.28 17.60 -16.18
C MET A 89 -3.88 18.88 -15.59
N ARG A 90 -3.41 19.26 -14.41
CA ARG A 90 -3.75 20.52 -13.77
C ARG A 90 -2.49 21.17 -13.22
N ALA A 91 -2.38 22.46 -13.40
CA ALA A 91 -1.34 23.31 -12.80
C ALA A 91 -1.99 24.37 -11.90
N CYS A 92 -1.39 24.62 -10.76
CA CYS A 92 -1.80 25.74 -9.90
C CYS A 92 -0.59 26.34 -9.21
N ASP A 93 -0.68 27.63 -8.86
CA ASP A 93 0.30 28.31 -8.03
C ASP A 93 0.25 27.78 -6.59
N ASP A 94 1.41 27.52 -5.98
CA ASP A 94 1.51 27.10 -4.58
C ASP A 94 1.37 28.27 -3.57
N GLY A 95 1.15 29.50 -4.07
CA GLY A 95 1.11 30.71 -3.28
C GLY A 95 2.49 31.26 -2.90
N ARG A 96 3.57 30.63 -3.35
CA ARG A 96 4.97 31.03 -3.13
C ARG A 96 5.73 31.27 -4.45
N GLY A 97 5.00 31.23 -5.57
CA GLY A 97 5.51 31.43 -6.91
C GLY A 97 6.07 30.16 -7.59
N ALA A 98 5.87 28.98 -6.99
CA ALA A 98 6.15 27.71 -7.65
C ALA A 98 4.86 27.08 -8.21
N THR A 99 4.98 26.41 -9.34
CA THR A 99 3.87 25.69 -9.97
C THR A 99 3.79 24.28 -9.42
N ARG A 100 2.63 23.92 -8.84
CA ARG A 100 2.29 22.54 -8.49
C ARG A 100 1.62 21.90 -9.71
N LEU A 101 2.04 20.69 -10.04
CA LEU A 101 1.51 19.92 -11.15
C LEU A 101 0.77 18.68 -10.64
N PHE A 102 -0.34 18.39 -11.28
CA PHE A 102 -1.17 17.22 -11.01
C PHE A 102 -1.46 16.48 -12.32
N VAL A 103 -1.49 15.15 -12.25
CA VAL A 103 -1.90 14.30 -13.38
C VAL A 103 -3.15 13.53 -13.01
N ARG A 104 -4.15 13.52 -13.89
CA ARG A 104 -5.38 12.75 -13.74
C ARG A 104 -5.30 11.51 -14.62
N VAL A 105 -5.49 10.35 -14.00
CA VAL A 105 -5.32 9.04 -14.64
C VAL A 105 -6.47 8.10 -14.32
N GLN A 106 -6.64 7.09 -15.14
CA GLN A 106 -7.49 5.94 -14.88
C GLN A 106 -6.78 4.93 -13.97
N PRO A 107 -7.52 4.11 -13.18
CA PRO A 107 -7.00 3.24 -12.13
C PRO A 107 -6.10 2.10 -12.62
N GLY A 108 -6.23 1.66 -13.86
CA GLY A 108 -5.45 0.59 -14.48
C GLY A 108 -4.10 1.03 -15.04
N LEU A 109 -3.77 2.34 -15.00
CA LEU A 109 -2.43 2.80 -15.38
C LEU A 109 -1.38 2.17 -14.46
N VAL A 110 -0.31 1.61 -15.04
CA VAL A 110 0.76 0.94 -14.30
C VAL A 110 1.78 1.97 -13.80
N LEU A 111 2.29 1.79 -12.58
CA LEU A 111 3.25 2.71 -11.96
C LEU A 111 4.53 2.88 -12.80
N SER A 112 5.09 1.78 -13.34
CA SER A 112 6.28 1.85 -14.19
C SER A 112 6.05 2.69 -15.44
N GLN A 113 4.85 2.60 -16.05
CA GLN A 113 4.48 3.43 -17.19
C GLN A 113 4.39 4.91 -16.80
N LEU A 114 3.68 5.23 -15.69
CA LEU A 114 3.60 6.60 -15.21
C LEU A 114 5.00 7.19 -14.95
N ARG A 115 5.91 6.44 -14.33
CA ARG A 115 7.28 6.87 -14.05
C ARG A 115 8.09 7.14 -15.33
N SER A 116 8.00 6.23 -16.30
CA SER A 116 8.67 6.41 -17.59
C SER A 116 8.12 7.64 -18.33
N ASP A 117 6.80 7.77 -18.43
CA ASP A 117 6.16 8.89 -19.13
C ASP A 117 6.48 10.26 -18.48
N LEU A 118 6.63 10.30 -17.14
CA LEU A 118 7.05 11.50 -16.43
C LEU A 118 8.53 11.84 -16.72
N ALA A 119 9.42 10.85 -16.64
CA ALA A 119 10.85 11.03 -16.86
C ALA A 119 11.16 11.45 -18.31
N ASP A 120 10.47 10.82 -19.27
CA ASP A 120 10.64 11.09 -20.71
C ASP A 120 9.81 12.30 -21.17
N LYS A 121 9.03 12.93 -20.26
CA LYS A 121 8.05 13.98 -20.58
C LYS A 121 7.09 13.58 -21.72
N ASN A 122 6.66 12.33 -21.74
CA ASN A 122 5.89 11.74 -22.83
C ASN A 122 4.46 11.34 -22.40
N ILE A 123 3.80 12.19 -21.60
CA ILE A 123 2.39 11.97 -21.24
C ILE A 123 1.51 12.19 -22.47
N PRO A 124 0.71 11.19 -22.93
CA PRO A 124 -0.23 11.37 -24.03
C PRO A 124 -1.31 12.39 -23.67
N CYS A 125 -1.44 13.44 -24.49
CA CYS A 125 -2.40 14.53 -24.25
C CYS A 125 -3.64 14.49 -25.17
N ALA A 126 -3.81 13.43 -25.93
CA ALA A 126 -4.98 13.25 -26.79
C ALA A 126 -6.29 13.23 -26.00
N GLY A 127 -7.21 14.14 -26.31
CA GLY A 127 -8.49 14.27 -25.61
C GLY A 127 -8.46 15.19 -24.39
N PHE A 128 -7.33 15.84 -24.10
CA PHE A 128 -7.24 16.85 -23.04
C PHE A 128 -8.04 18.09 -23.44
N ASP A 129 -8.71 18.72 -22.47
CA ASP A 129 -9.31 20.03 -22.64
C ASP A 129 -8.26 21.15 -22.63
N ASP A 130 -8.67 22.38 -22.95
CA ASP A 130 -7.76 23.52 -23.06
C ASP A 130 -6.97 23.79 -21.77
N ALA A 131 -7.60 23.62 -20.60
CA ALA A 131 -6.96 23.81 -19.31
C ALA A 131 -5.89 22.73 -19.04
N SER A 132 -6.21 21.47 -19.36
CA SER A 132 -5.28 20.36 -19.26
C SER A 132 -4.12 20.48 -20.27
N LEU A 133 -4.37 20.99 -21.48
CA LEU A 133 -3.31 21.26 -22.47
C LEU A 133 -2.36 22.37 -21.99
N ALA A 134 -2.88 23.43 -21.37
CA ALA A 134 -2.04 24.47 -20.78
C ALA A 134 -1.15 23.92 -19.64
N ALA A 135 -1.71 23.07 -18.78
CA ALA A 135 -0.94 22.40 -17.72
C ALA A 135 0.08 21.40 -18.29
N TRP A 136 -0.25 20.69 -19.36
CA TRP A 136 0.67 19.81 -20.08
C TRP A 136 1.84 20.58 -20.69
N GLN A 137 1.61 21.76 -21.27
CA GLN A 137 2.70 22.65 -21.74
C GLN A 137 3.59 23.08 -20.59
N ALA A 138 3.02 23.49 -19.44
CA ALA A 138 3.79 23.84 -18.26
C ALA A 138 4.64 22.66 -17.75
N PHE A 139 4.14 21.43 -17.83
CA PHE A 139 4.90 20.22 -17.55
C PHE A 139 6.04 20.00 -18.56
N GLN A 140 5.80 20.19 -19.86
CA GLN A 140 6.81 20.02 -20.90
C GLN A 140 7.98 21.02 -20.76
N GLU A 141 7.67 22.28 -20.47
CA GLU A 141 8.63 23.38 -20.38
C GLU A 141 9.25 23.53 -18.99
N GLY A 142 8.60 22.98 -17.97
CA GLY A 142 8.98 23.10 -16.56
C GLY A 142 10.12 22.16 -16.12
N PRO A 143 10.50 22.20 -14.85
CA PRO A 143 11.47 21.28 -14.28
C PRO A 143 11.00 19.83 -14.32
N GLU A 144 11.91 18.89 -14.11
CA GLU A 144 11.56 17.49 -13.95
C GLU A 144 10.68 17.27 -12.71
N VAL A 145 9.67 16.44 -12.86
CA VAL A 145 8.76 16.04 -11.78
C VAL A 145 8.64 14.53 -11.71
N PHE A 146 8.26 14.02 -10.55
CA PHE A 146 8.08 12.60 -10.34
C PHE A 146 6.91 12.29 -9.41
N PHE A 147 6.43 11.05 -9.44
CA PHE A 147 5.46 10.54 -8.48
C PHE A 147 6.22 9.82 -7.34
N PRO A 148 6.10 10.29 -6.08
CA PRO A 148 7.03 9.92 -5.01
C PRO A 148 6.77 8.56 -4.38
N THR A 149 5.54 8.01 -4.44
CA THR A 149 5.22 6.72 -3.81
C THR A 149 5.99 5.58 -4.49
N ASP A 150 6.71 4.78 -3.70
CA ASP A 150 7.73 3.84 -4.16
C ASP A 150 7.52 2.41 -3.63
N PRO A 151 6.42 1.72 -4.00
CA PRO A 151 6.28 0.30 -3.69
C PRO A 151 7.34 -0.51 -4.45
N THR A 152 7.77 -1.64 -3.86
CA THR A 152 8.75 -2.53 -4.49
C THR A 152 8.27 -3.07 -5.84
N GLU A 153 6.96 -3.35 -5.94
CA GLU A 153 6.36 -3.90 -7.16
C GLU A 153 5.91 -2.78 -8.11
N VAL A 154 6.68 -2.55 -9.15
CA VAL A 154 6.45 -1.46 -10.12
C VAL A 154 5.38 -1.77 -11.18
N SER A 155 4.92 -3.03 -11.27
CA SER A 155 3.77 -3.43 -12.10
C SER A 155 2.42 -3.15 -11.43
N ALA A 156 2.41 -2.64 -10.20
CA ALA A 156 1.22 -2.19 -9.51
C ALA A 156 0.47 -1.13 -10.33
N THR A 157 -0.86 -1.20 -10.34
CA THR A 157 -1.70 -0.17 -10.97
C THR A 157 -2.00 0.95 -9.98
N ILE A 158 -2.15 2.17 -10.49
CA ILE A 158 -2.41 3.36 -9.66
C ILE A 158 -3.67 3.17 -8.80
N GLY A 159 -4.74 2.60 -9.36
CA GLY A 159 -5.96 2.29 -8.59
C GLY A 159 -5.73 1.27 -7.47
N GLY A 160 -4.94 0.24 -7.73
CA GLY A 160 -4.53 -0.73 -6.70
C GLY A 160 -3.70 -0.08 -5.59
N MET A 161 -2.77 0.80 -5.95
CA MET A 161 -1.98 1.57 -4.99
C MET A 161 -2.85 2.45 -4.09
N VAL A 162 -3.83 3.16 -4.68
CA VAL A 162 -4.77 3.99 -3.92
C VAL A 162 -5.65 3.13 -3.02
N ALA A 163 -6.20 2.02 -3.53
CA ALA A 163 -7.05 1.13 -2.76
C ALA A 163 -6.36 0.53 -1.53
N CYS A 164 -5.04 0.27 -1.59
CA CYS A 164 -4.25 -0.29 -0.47
C CYS A 164 -3.52 0.78 0.36
N ASN A 165 -3.61 2.07 0.01
CA ASN A 165 -2.73 3.11 0.56
C ASN A 165 -1.25 2.72 0.45
N ALA A 166 -0.82 2.32 -0.76
CA ALA A 166 0.51 1.78 -1.00
C ALA A 166 1.63 2.72 -0.56
N SER A 167 2.71 2.11 -0.13
CA SER A 167 3.90 2.80 0.35
C SER A 167 5.15 1.96 0.00
N GLY A 168 6.33 2.39 0.41
CA GLY A 168 7.60 1.71 0.17
C GLY A 168 8.72 2.36 0.97
N ALA A 169 9.96 2.21 0.51
CA ALA A 169 11.16 2.75 1.15
C ALA A 169 11.12 4.26 1.32
N ARG A 170 10.74 4.97 0.27
CA ARG A 170 10.67 6.44 0.24
C ARG A 170 9.51 7.02 1.04
N SER A 171 8.64 6.18 1.60
CA SER A 171 7.58 6.64 2.53
C SER A 171 8.14 7.29 3.78
N TYR A 172 9.41 7.05 4.09
CA TYR A 172 10.11 7.75 5.15
C TYR A 172 10.06 9.27 4.97
N ARG A 173 10.31 9.76 3.75
CA ARG A 173 10.27 11.19 3.42
C ARG A 173 8.92 11.66 2.89
N TYR A 174 8.30 10.88 2.02
CA TYR A 174 7.17 11.34 1.21
C TYR A 174 5.81 10.82 1.69
N GLY A 175 5.79 9.91 2.67
CA GLY A 175 4.57 9.24 3.10
C GLY A 175 4.11 8.16 2.11
N ALA A 176 2.94 7.56 2.40
CA ALA A 176 2.24 6.64 1.52
C ALA A 176 1.56 7.41 0.36
N VAL A 177 0.74 6.71 -0.44
CA VAL A 177 0.04 7.34 -1.58
C VAL A 177 -1.01 8.38 -1.15
N ARG A 178 -1.60 8.27 0.04
CA ARG A 178 -2.69 9.11 0.55
C ARG A 178 -2.46 10.62 0.39
N PRO A 179 -1.36 11.23 0.87
CA PRO A 179 -1.15 12.66 0.76
C PRO A 179 -1.05 13.16 -0.69
N HIS A 180 -0.72 12.28 -1.62
CA HIS A 180 -0.51 12.62 -3.04
C HIS A 180 -1.78 12.48 -3.89
N VAL A 181 -2.89 11.95 -3.31
CA VAL A 181 -4.19 11.88 -3.99
C VAL A 181 -4.95 13.17 -3.73
N SER A 182 -5.15 13.99 -4.76
CA SER A 182 -5.87 15.26 -4.66
C SER A 182 -7.36 15.15 -5.02
N ALA A 183 -7.74 14.21 -5.91
CA ALA A 183 -9.14 13.96 -6.24
C ALA A 183 -9.38 12.50 -6.65
N LEU A 184 -10.59 12.05 -6.44
CA LEU A 184 -11.08 10.73 -6.87
C LEU A 184 -12.46 10.86 -7.52
N ARG A 185 -12.73 10.01 -8.51
CA ARG A 185 -14.06 9.70 -9.00
C ARG A 185 -14.36 8.24 -8.70
N VAL A 186 -15.43 8.00 -7.96
CA VAL A 186 -15.77 6.67 -7.43
C VAL A 186 -17.18 6.31 -7.84
N VAL A 187 -17.38 5.13 -8.38
CA VAL A 187 -18.70 4.55 -8.65
C VAL A 187 -19.09 3.67 -7.46
N LEU A 188 -20.24 3.96 -6.85
CA LEU A 188 -20.82 3.20 -5.75
C LEU A 188 -21.48 1.92 -6.25
N ALA A 189 -21.81 1.01 -5.32
CA ALA A 189 -22.40 -0.29 -5.62
C ALA A 189 -23.75 -0.21 -6.38
N ASP A 190 -24.48 0.88 -6.21
CA ASP A 190 -25.76 1.16 -6.90
C ASP A 190 -25.59 1.90 -8.25
N GLY A 191 -24.34 2.13 -8.69
CA GLY A 191 -24.01 2.83 -9.93
C GLY A 191 -24.01 4.35 -9.83
N GLN A 192 -24.31 4.95 -8.67
CA GLN A 192 -24.14 6.38 -8.46
C GLN A 192 -22.65 6.75 -8.40
N THR A 193 -22.33 8.00 -8.65
CA THR A 193 -20.94 8.46 -8.76
C THR A 193 -20.65 9.57 -7.76
N LEU A 194 -19.53 9.45 -7.05
CA LEU A 194 -18.95 10.50 -6.21
C LEU A 194 -17.78 11.16 -6.94
N ALA A 195 -17.77 12.48 -7.00
CA ALA A 195 -16.61 13.28 -7.38
C ALA A 195 -16.05 13.94 -6.12
N LEU A 196 -14.88 13.51 -5.68
CA LEU A 196 -14.28 13.92 -4.43
C LEU A 196 -13.00 14.70 -4.69
N THR A 197 -12.91 15.92 -4.17
CA THR A 197 -11.68 16.73 -4.21
C THR A 197 -11.22 16.97 -2.78
N ARG A 198 -9.93 16.79 -2.53
CA ARG A 198 -9.33 16.99 -1.20
C ARG A 198 -9.63 18.39 -0.68
N GLY A 199 -10.18 18.45 0.53
CA GLY A 199 -10.54 19.69 1.21
C GLY A 199 -11.95 20.22 0.93
N GLN A 200 -12.70 19.71 -0.05
CA GLN A 200 -14.09 20.13 -0.31
C GLN A 200 -15.07 19.61 0.74
N VAL A 201 -15.00 18.31 1.03
CA VAL A 201 -15.82 17.66 2.06
C VAL A 201 -14.90 17.16 3.16
N LYS A 202 -15.23 17.52 4.38
CA LYS A 202 -14.50 17.10 5.60
C LYS A 202 -15.46 16.46 6.59
N GLU A 203 -14.92 15.57 7.39
CA GLU A 203 -15.60 15.00 8.53
C GLU A 203 -16.02 16.12 9.51
N HIS A 204 -17.24 15.99 10.03
CA HIS A 204 -17.77 16.82 11.10
C HIS A 204 -18.61 15.95 12.05
N ASP A 205 -18.33 16.02 13.34
CA ASP A 205 -19.03 15.26 14.40
C ASP A 205 -19.13 13.75 14.13
N GLY A 206 -18.06 13.16 13.58
CA GLY A 206 -17.99 11.71 13.28
C GLY A 206 -18.71 11.29 11.99
N VAL A 207 -19.08 12.24 11.11
CA VAL A 207 -19.84 11.97 9.88
C VAL A 207 -19.21 12.66 8.68
N LEU A 208 -19.20 11.97 7.53
CA LEU A 208 -18.94 12.55 6.21
C LEU A 208 -20.27 12.67 5.44
N SER A 209 -20.71 13.91 5.19
CA SER A 209 -21.91 14.20 4.39
C SER A 209 -21.53 14.29 2.91
N LEU A 210 -21.83 13.25 2.14
CA LEU A 210 -21.50 13.14 0.73
C LEU A 210 -22.71 13.44 -0.15
N THR A 211 -22.45 13.99 -1.33
CA THR A 211 -23.48 14.18 -2.36
C THR A 211 -22.99 13.55 -3.66
N THR A 212 -23.78 12.64 -4.23
CA THR A 212 -23.48 12.01 -5.51
C THR A 212 -23.70 12.99 -6.66
N GLU A 213 -23.10 12.73 -7.83
CA GLU A 213 -23.35 13.51 -9.06
C GLU A 213 -24.83 13.44 -9.49
N GLN A 214 -25.57 12.42 -9.05
CA GLN A 214 -26.99 12.25 -9.29
C GLN A 214 -27.88 12.98 -8.25
N GLY A 215 -27.27 13.63 -7.25
CA GLY A 215 -27.95 14.45 -6.25
C GLY A 215 -28.42 13.72 -4.99
N SER A 216 -28.07 12.45 -4.81
CA SER A 216 -28.36 11.71 -3.57
C SER A 216 -27.41 12.14 -2.45
N HIS A 217 -27.95 12.30 -1.24
CA HIS A 217 -27.18 12.58 -0.03
C HIS A 217 -26.92 11.29 0.74
N ILE A 218 -25.70 11.11 1.19
CA ILE A 218 -25.23 9.93 1.93
C ILE A 218 -24.46 10.41 3.16
N GLU A 219 -24.93 10.02 4.34
CA GLU A 219 -24.23 10.23 5.61
C GLU A 219 -23.39 8.98 5.92
N VAL A 220 -22.09 9.13 5.93
CA VAL A 220 -21.15 8.02 6.21
C VAL A 220 -20.58 8.21 7.60
N PRO A 221 -20.90 7.31 8.56
CA PRO A 221 -20.29 7.37 9.88
C PRO A 221 -18.79 7.05 9.79
N VAL A 222 -17.96 7.93 10.35
CA VAL A 222 -16.51 7.71 10.44
C VAL A 222 -16.23 6.88 11.68
N PRO A 223 -15.43 5.78 11.57
CA PRO A 223 -15.07 5.00 12.74
C PRO A 223 -14.38 5.81 13.84
N SER A 224 -14.63 5.48 15.11
CA SER A 224 -14.20 6.27 16.26
C SER A 224 -12.83 5.91 16.82
N TYR A 225 -12.15 4.91 16.25
CA TYR A 225 -10.82 4.51 16.73
C TYR A 225 -9.75 5.56 16.42
N THR A 226 -8.70 5.56 17.21
CA THR A 226 -7.54 6.43 17.00
C THR A 226 -6.55 5.76 16.04
N MET A 227 -6.20 6.44 14.95
CA MET A 227 -5.13 5.99 14.06
C MET A 227 -3.77 6.10 14.74
N PRO A 228 -2.90 5.09 14.62
CA PRO A 228 -1.54 5.19 15.11
C PRO A 228 -0.75 6.24 14.29
N SER A 229 0.16 6.95 14.93
CA SER A 229 1.04 7.95 14.29
C SER A 229 2.28 7.33 13.65
N VAL A 230 2.15 6.15 13.05
CA VAL A 230 3.22 5.41 12.38
C VAL A 230 2.80 5.09 10.94
N LYS A 231 3.70 4.53 10.13
CA LYS A 231 3.37 3.99 8.82
C LYS A 231 2.26 2.95 8.96
N ASN A 232 1.09 3.20 8.32
CA ASN A 232 -0.12 2.42 8.57
C ASN A 232 -1.01 2.26 7.34
N ALA A 233 -1.42 1.03 7.05
CA ALA A 233 -2.39 0.64 6.05
C ALA A 233 -3.48 -0.28 6.65
N SER A 234 -3.75 -0.17 7.97
CA SER A 234 -4.67 -1.03 8.72
C SER A 234 -6.05 -0.39 8.81
N GLY A 235 -7.00 -0.87 8.00
CA GLY A 235 -8.39 -0.42 8.05
C GLY A 235 -8.67 0.91 7.37
N TYR A 236 -9.90 1.39 7.49
CA TYR A 236 -10.29 2.68 6.93
C TYR A 236 -9.60 3.83 7.66
N TYR A 237 -9.22 4.86 6.93
CA TYR A 237 -8.68 6.05 7.57
C TYR A 237 -9.78 6.78 8.36
N ALA A 238 -9.47 7.09 9.61
CA ALA A 238 -10.38 7.78 10.52
C ALA A 238 -9.60 8.81 11.34
N ALA A 239 -9.91 10.08 11.16
CA ALA A 239 -9.32 11.17 11.93
C ALA A 239 -10.27 12.38 11.97
N PRO A 240 -10.29 13.15 13.06
CA PRO A 240 -11.09 14.38 13.14
C PRO A 240 -10.73 15.34 12.00
N GLY A 241 -11.76 15.84 11.29
CA GLY A 241 -11.60 16.77 10.18
C GLY A 241 -10.96 16.18 8.91
N MET A 242 -10.87 14.84 8.79
CA MET A 242 -10.35 14.17 7.60
C MET A 242 -11.11 14.57 6.33
N ALA A 243 -10.44 14.57 5.19
CA ALA A 243 -11.11 14.79 3.91
C ALA A 243 -11.82 13.51 3.44
N ALA A 244 -12.95 13.66 2.74
CA ALA A 244 -13.70 12.51 2.21
C ALA A 244 -12.86 11.61 1.30
N VAL A 245 -11.89 12.15 0.54
CA VAL A 245 -10.90 11.40 -0.25
C VAL A 245 -10.17 10.37 0.59
N ASP A 246 -9.84 10.71 1.85
CA ASP A 246 -9.03 9.86 2.72
C ASP A 246 -9.73 8.56 3.12
N LEU A 247 -11.08 8.54 3.15
CA LEU A 247 -11.84 7.33 3.44
C LEU A 247 -11.65 6.26 2.33
N PHE A 248 -11.56 6.69 1.08
CA PHE A 248 -11.44 5.77 -0.07
C PHE A 248 -10.01 5.30 -0.31
N VAL A 249 -9.00 6.09 0.12
CA VAL A 249 -7.58 5.66 0.05
C VAL A 249 -7.32 4.64 1.16
N GLY A 250 -6.96 3.41 0.79
CA GLY A 250 -6.79 2.30 1.72
C GLY A 250 -8.09 1.55 2.05
N SER A 251 -9.12 1.69 1.20
CA SER A 251 -10.42 1.02 1.38
C SER A 251 -10.47 -0.43 0.88
N ASP A 252 -9.40 -0.95 0.32
CA ASP A 252 -9.30 -2.34 -0.20
C ASP A 252 -10.43 -2.73 -1.19
N GLY A 253 -10.95 -1.74 -1.96
CA GLY A 253 -12.02 -1.97 -2.93
C GLY A 253 -13.40 -2.26 -2.32
N THR A 254 -13.62 -1.92 -1.06
CA THR A 254 -14.86 -2.24 -0.33
C THR A 254 -15.91 -1.13 -0.36
N LEU A 255 -15.52 0.13 -0.60
CA LEU A 255 -16.42 1.31 -0.48
C LEU A 255 -16.93 1.82 -1.82
N GLY A 256 -16.35 1.39 -2.93
CA GLY A 256 -16.69 1.81 -4.28
C GLY A 256 -15.60 1.43 -5.28
N VAL A 257 -15.89 1.60 -6.55
CA VAL A 257 -14.96 1.37 -7.66
C VAL A 257 -14.29 2.68 -8.03
N ILE A 258 -13.01 2.85 -7.73
CA ILE A 258 -12.24 4.04 -8.08
C ILE A 258 -12.02 4.04 -9.60
N CYS A 259 -12.52 5.06 -10.30
CA CYS A 259 -12.49 5.15 -11.76
C CYS A 259 -11.57 6.24 -12.30
N GLU A 260 -11.34 7.32 -11.53
CA GLU A 260 -10.41 8.39 -11.88
C GLU A 260 -9.64 8.82 -10.64
N ILE A 261 -8.37 9.15 -10.81
CA ILE A 261 -7.45 9.53 -9.74
C ILE A 261 -6.65 10.75 -10.19
N GLU A 262 -6.64 11.80 -9.39
CA GLU A 262 -5.74 12.94 -9.58
C GLU A 262 -4.59 12.84 -8.58
N LEU A 263 -3.35 12.79 -9.09
CA LEU A 263 -2.13 12.65 -8.32
C LEU A 263 -1.32 13.93 -8.36
N GLU A 264 -0.81 14.38 -7.21
CA GLU A 264 0.18 15.44 -7.12
C GLU A 264 1.55 14.92 -7.53
N LEU A 265 2.24 15.68 -8.37
CA LEU A 265 3.62 15.42 -8.78
C LEU A 265 4.57 16.35 -8.02
N LEU A 266 5.69 15.82 -7.59
CA LEU A 266 6.71 16.60 -6.87
C LEU A 266 7.88 16.93 -7.80
N ALA A 267 8.59 18.02 -7.52
CA ALA A 267 9.83 18.35 -8.21
C ALA A 267 10.89 17.25 -7.97
N ALA A 268 11.54 16.81 -9.03
CA ALA A 268 12.61 15.82 -8.92
C ALA A 268 13.80 16.39 -8.13
N PRO A 269 14.47 15.59 -7.29
CA PRO A 269 15.66 16.03 -6.57
C PRO A 269 16.82 16.28 -7.55
N ALA A 270 17.62 17.31 -7.29
CA ALA A 270 18.78 17.62 -8.13
C ALA A 270 19.88 16.56 -7.99
N VAL A 271 20.03 15.98 -6.80
CA VAL A 271 21.05 14.98 -6.48
C VAL A 271 20.43 13.84 -5.70
N THR A 272 20.71 12.60 -6.12
CA THR A 272 20.33 11.39 -5.40
C THR A 272 21.56 10.52 -5.20
N TRP A 273 21.93 10.26 -3.96
CA TRP A 273 23.01 9.33 -3.59
C TRP A 273 22.49 8.18 -2.73
N GLY A 274 23.14 7.02 -2.83
CA GLY A 274 22.90 5.88 -1.96
C GLY A 274 24.11 5.64 -1.06
N VAL A 275 23.89 5.47 0.23
CA VAL A 275 24.94 5.19 1.20
C VAL A 275 24.59 3.92 1.95
N SER A 276 25.42 2.86 1.83
CA SER A 276 25.25 1.61 2.58
C SER A 276 26.32 1.56 3.68
N CYS A 277 25.88 1.65 4.93
CA CYS A 277 26.70 1.61 6.14
C CYS A 277 26.67 0.21 6.73
N PHE A 278 27.84 -0.41 6.98
CA PHE A 278 27.94 -1.77 7.51
C PHE A 278 28.40 -1.75 8.96
N PHE A 279 27.79 -2.60 9.78
CA PHE A 279 28.02 -2.66 11.22
C PHE A 279 28.39 -4.09 11.65
N GLU A 280 29.24 -4.21 12.67
CA GLU A 280 29.61 -5.49 13.30
C GLU A 280 28.61 -5.94 14.37
N GLN A 281 27.76 -5.01 14.85
CA GLN A 281 26.77 -5.29 15.89
C GLN A 281 25.42 -4.66 15.49
N GLU A 282 24.34 -5.40 15.68
CA GLU A 282 22.98 -4.92 15.41
C GLU A 282 22.61 -3.69 16.27
N GLN A 283 23.10 -3.64 17.52
CA GLN A 283 22.90 -2.50 18.41
C GLN A 283 23.44 -1.19 17.80
N GLN A 284 24.64 -1.24 17.18
CA GLN A 284 25.22 -0.07 16.51
C GLN A 284 24.32 0.44 15.38
N ALA A 285 23.73 -0.47 14.60
CA ALA A 285 22.83 -0.12 13.51
C ALA A 285 21.51 0.50 14.04
N MET A 286 20.99 0.03 15.18
CA MET A 286 19.79 0.61 15.81
C MET A 286 20.09 1.99 16.36
N ASP A 287 21.19 2.17 17.08
CA ASP A 287 21.63 3.46 17.64
C ASP A 287 21.92 4.48 16.53
N PHE A 288 22.61 4.04 15.46
CA PHE A 288 22.80 4.85 14.24
C PHE A 288 21.46 5.29 13.64
N THR A 289 20.50 4.39 13.50
CA THR A 289 19.19 4.71 12.92
C THR A 289 18.45 5.77 13.74
N CYS A 290 18.46 5.63 15.07
CA CYS A 290 17.83 6.62 15.97
C CYS A 290 18.46 8.00 15.79
N ALA A 291 19.80 8.09 15.78
CA ALA A 291 20.51 9.34 15.61
C ALA A 291 20.37 9.92 14.18
N ALA A 292 20.39 9.05 13.16
CA ALA A 292 20.26 9.47 11.76
C ALA A 292 18.92 10.13 11.46
N ARG A 293 17.82 9.70 12.08
CA ARG A 293 16.50 10.33 11.94
C ARG A 293 16.48 11.79 12.34
N GLU A 294 17.26 12.15 13.34
CA GLU A 294 17.34 13.53 13.85
C GLU A 294 18.31 14.40 13.05
N ARG A 295 19.40 13.82 12.54
CA ARG A 295 20.54 14.55 11.99
C ARG A 295 20.60 14.54 10.46
N ILE A 296 20.18 13.45 9.79
CA ILE A 296 20.24 13.34 8.32
C ILE A 296 18.99 13.95 7.70
N THR A 297 19.09 15.19 7.25
CA THR A 297 17.94 15.98 6.77
C THR A 297 17.50 15.66 5.36
N CYS A 298 18.40 15.10 4.55
CA CYS A 298 18.16 14.72 3.15
C CYS A 298 17.80 13.25 2.95
N ALA A 299 17.66 12.45 4.01
CA ALA A 299 17.27 11.06 3.87
C ALA A 299 15.87 10.93 3.26
N SER A 300 15.73 10.15 2.19
CA SER A 300 14.44 9.79 1.57
C SER A 300 14.01 8.38 1.95
N ALA A 301 14.97 7.49 2.25
CA ALA A 301 14.76 6.13 2.70
C ALA A 301 15.87 5.70 3.64
N MET A 302 15.53 4.84 4.61
CA MET A 302 16.49 4.09 5.42
C MET A 302 16.06 2.64 5.47
N GLU A 303 16.94 1.72 5.03
CA GLU A 303 16.66 0.29 4.89
C GLU A 303 17.63 -0.52 5.72
N PHE A 304 17.13 -1.53 6.41
CA PHE A 304 17.90 -2.45 7.25
C PHE A 304 18.06 -3.82 6.59
N PHE A 305 19.21 -4.47 6.81
CA PHE A 305 19.47 -5.87 6.46
C PHE A 305 20.24 -6.52 7.60
N ASP A 306 19.73 -7.63 8.14
CA ASP A 306 20.40 -8.37 9.20
C ASP A 306 21.46 -9.35 8.65
N GLU A 307 22.18 -10.01 9.57
CA GLU A 307 23.22 -10.98 9.25
C GLU A 307 22.70 -12.13 8.37
N ALA A 308 21.49 -12.62 8.65
CA ALA A 308 20.88 -13.69 7.87
C ALA A 308 20.57 -13.25 6.43
N ALA A 309 20.03 -12.05 6.26
CA ALA A 309 19.78 -11.46 4.94
C ALA A 309 21.08 -11.27 4.15
N LEU A 310 22.14 -10.73 4.78
CA LEU A 310 23.46 -10.59 4.16
C LEU A 310 24.07 -11.95 3.81
N GLY A 311 23.91 -12.96 4.69
CA GLY A 311 24.37 -14.34 4.45
C GLY A 311 23.68 -15.00 3.27
N ILE A 312 22.36 -14.79 3.12
CA ILE A 312 21.59 -15.27 1.96
C ILE A 312 22.13 -14.65 0.67
N LEU A 313 22.40 -13.33 0.64
CA LEU A 313 22.96 -12.67 -0.54
C LEU A 313 24.36 -13.19 -0.88
N ALA A 314 25.22 -13.37 0.12
CA ALA A 314 26.56 -13.92 -0.07
C ALA A 314 26.50 -15.35 -0.66
N HIS A 315 25.58 -16.18 -0.19
CA HIS A 315 25.34 -17.52 -0.74
C HIS A 315 24.86 -17.45 -2.19
N GLN A 316 23.83 -16.63 -2.49
CA GLN A 316 23.28 -16.49 -3.84
C GLN A 316 24.33 -15.99 -4.85
N ARG A 317 25.18 -15.03 -4.44
CA ARG A 317 26.26 -14.53 -5.26
C ARG A 317 27.21 -15.65 -5.74
N THR A 318 27.45 -16.67 -4.93
CA THR A 318 28.37 -17.78 -5.25
C THR A 318 27.70 -18.95 -5.96
N THR A 319 26.39 -19.12 -5.79
CA THR A 319 25.65 -20.30 -6.28
C THR A 319 24.75 -20.03 -7.47
N SER A 320 24.35 -18.76 -7.68
CA SER A 320 23.42 -18.39 -8.76
C SER A 320 24.05 -17.39 -9.74
N ARG A 321 24.04 -17.73 -11.03
CA ARG A 321 24.55 -16.84 -12.09
C ARG A 321 23.80 -15.49 -12.14
N ALA A 322 22.51 -15.47 -11.80
CA ALA A 322 21.70 -14.26 -11.80
C ALA A 322 22.19 -13.23 -10.76
N PHE A 323 22.79 -13.70 -9.66
CA PHE A 323 23.27 -12.86 -8.55
C PHE A 323 24.81 -12.71 -8.51
N ALA A 324 25.51 -13.23 -9.50
CA ALA A 324 27.00 -13.23 -9.51
C ALA A 324 27.63 -11.83 -9.48
N THR A 325 26.88 -10.79 -9.89
CA THR A 325 27.32 -9.39 -9.91
C THR A 325 26.97 -8.62 -8.63
N LEU A 326 26.34 -9.27 -7.63
CA LEU A 326 26.10 -8.62 -6.35
C LEU A 326 27.40 -8.13 -5.72
N PRO A 327 27.44 -6.92 -5.14
CA PRO A 327 28.59 -6.43 -4.41
C PRO A 327 28.99 -7.36 -3.25
N VAL A 328 30.27 -7.38 -2.93
CA VAL A 328 30.79 -8.16 -1.78
C VAL A 328 30.65 -7.34 -0.52
N THR A 329 29.89 -7.82 0.46
CA THR A 329 29.79 -7.18 1.77
C THR A 329 31.16 -7.12 2.45
N PRO A 330 31.51 -6.05 3.19
CA PRO A 330 32.73 -5.96 3.96
C PRO A 330 32.87 -7.14 4.94
N GLU A 331 34.12 -7.61 5.14
CA GLU A 331 34.42 -8.71 6.08
C GLU A 331 34.00 -8.30 7.50
N GLY A 332 33.35 -9.21 8.23
CA GLY A 332 32.87 -8.97 9.60
C GLY A 332 31.57 -8.16 9.70
N ALA A 333 31.00 -7.71 8.58
CA ALA A 333 29.70 -7.04 8.59
C ALA A 333 28.58 -8.02 8.96
N ARG A 334 27.82 -7.68 10.00
CA ARG A 334 26.67 -8.47 10.46
C ARG A 334 25.33 -7.83 10.14
N CYS A 335 25.32 -6.54 9.87
CA CYS A 335 24.13 -5.86 9.37
C CYS A 335 24.49 -4.64 8.53
N CYS A 336 23.51 -4.12 7.80
CA CYS A 336 23.65 -2.97 6.93
C CYS A 336 22.46 -2.02 7.10
N ILE A 337 22.75 -0.70 7.17
CA ILE A 337 21.76 0.35 6.96
C ILE A 337 22.06 1.02 5.62
N PHE A 338 21.10 0.99 4.72
CA PHE A 338 21.11 1.79 3.49
C PHE A 338 20.36 3.10 3.74
N VAL A 339 20.97 4.23 3.38
CA VAL A 339 20.37 5.56 3.40
C VAL A 339 20.33 6.10 1.98
N GLU A 340 19.15 6.48 1.49
CA GLU A 340 19.02 7.23 0.24
C GLU A 340 18.95 8.72 0.56
N LEU A 341 19.89 9.49 0.03
CA LEU A 341 19.96 10.95 0.16
C LEU A 341 19.38 11.59 -1.08
N VAL A 342 18.46 12.56 -0.88
CA VAL A 342 17.90 13.41 -1.96
C VAL A 342 18.15 14.87 -1.60
N CYS A 343 19.08 15.50 -2.31
CA CYS A 343 19.63 16.79 -1.97
C CYS A 343 19.41 17.82 -3.10
N GLN A 344 19.52 19.11 -2.74
CA GLN A 344 19.41 20.23 -3.69
C GLN A 344 20.72 20.50 -4.44
N SER A 345 21.86 20.02 -3.92
CA SER A 345 23.18 20.18 -4.52
C SER A 345 24.12 19.05 -4.08
N GLU A 346 25.22 18.87 -4.81
CA GLU A 346 26.28 17.94 -4.40
C GLU A 346 26.96 18.37 -3.09
N ASP A 347 27.15 19.66 -2.87
CA ASP A 347 27.73 20.16 -1.61
C ASP A 347 26.89 19.72 -0.42
N LYS A 348 25.54 19.84 -0.54
CA LYS A 348 24.65 19.36 0.51
C LYS A 348 24.72 17.83 0.68
N ALA A 349 24.88 17.07 -0.40
CA ALA A 349 25.05 15.62 -0.31
C ALA A 349 26.37 15.23 0.37
N TYR A 350 27.46 15.99 0.17
CA TYR A 350 28.71 15.81 0.92
C TYR A 350 28.56 16.14 2.41
N GLU A 351 27.85 17.21 2.77
CA GLU A 351 27.56 17.53 4.18
C GLU A 351 26.84 16.37 4.86
N GLU A 352 25.78 15.83 4.24
CA GLU A 352 25.05 14.68 4.77
C GLU A 352 25.92 13.41 4.84
N LEU A 353 26.84 13.19 3.90
CA LEU A 353 27.77 12.07 3.94
C LEU A 353 28.76 12.19 5.12
N TRP A 354 29.27 13.41 5.40
CA TRP A 354 30.11 13.65 6.58
C TRP A 354 29.33 13.41 7.88
N GLU A 355 28.07 13.81 7.92
CA GLU A 355 27.19 13.56 9.05
C GLU A 355 26.97 12.06 9.29
N ILE A 356 26.80 11.26 8.22
CA ILE A 356 26.70 9.80 8.28
C ILE A 356 28.01 9.20 8.86
N ALA A 357 29.16 9.67 8.40
CA ALA A 357 30.47 9.18 8.91
C ALA A 357 30.65 9.48 10.40
N ASP A 358 30.33 10.71 10.83
CA ASP A 358 30.37 11.12 12.24
C ASP A 358 29.43 10.27 13.11
N LEU A 359 28.24 9.98 12.64
CA LEU A 359 27.29 9.10 13.32
C LEU A 359 27.81 7.65 13.43
N MET A 360 28.46 7.12 12.40
CA MET A 360 29.07 5.79 12.45
C MET A 360 30.18 5.74 13.50
N GLU A 361 31.07 6.75 13.55
CA GLU A 361 32.10 6.88 14.57
C GLU A 361 31.50 6.94 15.99
N GLN A 362 30.44 7.73 16.19
CA GLN A 362 29.78 7.88 17.49
C GLN A 362 29.20 6.58 18.05
N VAL A 363 28.70 5.70 17.17
CA VAL A 363 28.22 4.37 17.60
C VAL A 363 29.33 3.32 17.62
N GLY A 364 30.57 3.70 17.38
CA GLY A 364 31.74 2.82 17.39
C GLY A 364 31.81 1.89 16.18
N ALA A 365 31.27 2.30 15.04
CA ALA A 365 31.37 1.60 13.76
C ALA A 365 32.50 2.19 12.90
N ASP A 366 33.02 1.39 11.96
CA ASP A 366 34.09 1.77 11.05
C ASP A 366 33.47 2.41 9.78
N GLU A 367 33.61 3.73 9.64
CA GLU A 367 33.08 4.50 8.51
C GLU A 367 33.71 4.09 7.16
N SER A 368 34.91 3.50 7.18
CA SER A 368 35.55 2.99 5.96
C SER A 368 34.79 1.81 5.32
N ARG A 369 33.90 1.17 6.08
CA ARG A 369 33.01 0.09 5.62
C ARG A 369 31.71 0.61 5.03
N THR A 370 31.81 1.64 4.20
CA THR A 370 30.65 2.31 3.60
C THR A 370 30.74 2.23 2.08
N TRP A 371 29.61 1.90 1.43
CA TRP A 371 29.51 2.07 -0.02
C TRP A 371 28.76 3.36 -0.32
N VAL A 372 29.33 4.19 -1.19
CA VAL A 372 28.70 5.43 -1.64
C VAL A 372 28.41 5.34 -3.13
N ALA A 373 27.14 5.34 -3.49
CA ALA A 373 26.66 5.31 -4.87
C ALA A 373 26.27 6.71 -5.33
N ARG A 374 27.07 7.31 -6.21
CA ARG A 374 26.85 8.66 -6.76
C ARG A 374 26.40 8.62 -8.22
N THR A 375 26.88 7.62 -8.96
CA THR A 375 26.51 7.44 -10.37
C THR A 375 25.26 6.57 -10.50
N ASP A 376 24.60 6.63 -11.67
CA ASP A 376 23.45 5.75 -11.98
C ASP A 376 23.83 4.28 -11.88
N LEU A 377 25.03 3.91 -12.34
CA LEU A 377 25.52 2.54 -12.30
C LEU A 377 25.69 2.05 -10.85
N ASP A 378 26.24 2.87 -9.97
CA ASP A 378 26.42 2.52 -8.56
C ASP A 378 25.07 2.38 -7.85
N ARG A 379 24.14 3.33 -8.13
CA ARG A 379 22.79 3.27 -7.56
C ARG A 379 22.02 2.03 -8.03
N GLU A 380 22.20 1.64 -9.30
CA GLU A 380 21.61 0.41 -9.82
C GLU A 380 22.18 -0.83 -9.13
N ALA A 381 23.48 -0.89 -8.88
CA ALA A 381 24.11 -1.98 -8.14
C ALA A 381 23.58 -2.08 -6.69
N GLN A 382 23.40 -0.94 -5.99
CA GLN A 382 22.78 -0.92 -4.66
C GLN A 382 21.31 -1.28 -4.71
N ARG A 383 20.56 -0.83 -5.73
CA ARG A 383 19.17 -1.22 -5.93
C ARG A 383 19.06 -2.73 -6.14
N PHE A 384 19.89 -3.31 -6.98
CA PHE A 384 19.93 -4.74 -7.20
C PHE A 384 20.23 -5.52 -5.91
N PHE A 385 21.21 -5.05 -5.11
CA PHE A 385 21.52 -5.64 -3.81
C PHE A 385 20.30 -5.67 -2.88
N ARG A 386 19.57 -4.57 -2.76
CA ARG A 386 18.37 -4.49 -1.91
C ARG A 386 17.25 -5.41 -2.38
N HIS A 387 16.97 -5.44 -3.68
CA HIS A 387 15.89 -6.24 -4.26
C HIS A 387 16.22 -7.74 -4.30
N ALA A 388 17.49 -8.10 -4.30
CA ALA A 388 17.92 -9.50 -4.30
C ALA A 388 17.55 -10.23 -2.99
N VAL A 389 17.38 -9.55 -1.85
CA VAL A 389 17.01 -10.19 -0.58
C VAL A 389 15.63 -10.84 -0.64
N PRO A 390 14.52 -10.12 -0.90
CA PRO A 390 13.20 -10.74 -0.98
C PRO A 390 13.10 -11.79 -2.08
N GLU A 391 13.76 -11.61 -3.21
CA GLU A 391 13.81 -12.59 -4.29
C GLU A 391 14.51 -13.88 -3.85
N SER A 392 15.66 -13.78 -3.21
CA SER A 392 16.42 -14.92 -2.70
C SER A 392 15.66 -15.69 -1.62
N VAL A 393 14.95 -15.00 -0.74
CA VAL A 393 14.08 -15.63 0.26
C VAL A 393 12.92 -16.35 -0.40
N ASN A 394 12.28 -15.76 -1.42
CA ASN A 394 11.23 -16.44 -2.17
C ASN A 394 11.75 -17.74 -2.82
N MET A 395 12.94 -17.70 -3.44
CA MET A 395 13.59 -18.89 -4.03
C MET A 395 13.84 -19.97 -2.97
N LEU A 396 14.33 -19.60 -1.77
CA LEU A 396 14.56 -20.53 -0.66
C LEU A 396 13.24 -21.19 -0.22
N ILE A 397 12.18 -20.43 -0.06
CA ILE A 397 10.87 -20.98 0.30
C ILE A 397 10.32 -21.90 -0.80
N ASP A 398 10.46 -21.51 -2.07
CA ASP A 398 10.00 -22.32 -3.20
C ASP A 398 10.78 -23.65 -3.30
N GLU A 399 12.06 -23.66 -2.93
CA GLU A 399 12.84 -24.90 -2.83
C GLU A 399 12.32 -25.81 -1.70
N ARG A 400 12.08 -25.26 -0.51
CA ARG A 400 11.52 -25.99 0.64
C ARG A 400 10.13 -26.54 0.35
N ARG A 401 9.30 -25.80 -0.42
CA ARG A 401 7.97 -26.24 -0.86
C ARG A 401 7.96 -27.47 -1.75
N LYS A 402 9.07 -27.81 -2.41
CA LYS A 402 9.17 -29.08 -3.16
C LYS A 402 9.07 -30.28 -2.22
N THR A 403 9.50 -30.11 -0.96
CA THR A 403 9.43 -31.17 0.07
C THR A 403 8.14 -31.07 0.89
N ASP A 404 7.73 -29.87 1.25
CA ASP A 404 6.47 -29.61 1.99
C ASP A 404 5.68 -28.48 1.32
N PRO A 405 4.69 -28.80 0.45
CA PRO A 405 3.91 -27.82 -0.27
C PRO A 405 2.95 -27.01 0.61
N THR A 406 2.81 -27.35 1.89
CA THR A 406 1.89 -26.66 2.82
C THR A 406 2.48 -25.37 3.37
N ILE A 407 3.81 -25.22 3.33
CA ILE A 407 4.47 -24.00 3.79
C ILE A 407 4.39 -22.87 2.75
N THR A 408 4.45 -21.63 3.22
CA THR A 408 4.61 -20.45 2.38
C THR A 408 5.47 -19.42 3.10
N LYS A 409 5.82 -18.33 2.44
CA LYS A 409 6.53 -17.21 3.05
C LYS A 409 5.71 -16.63 4.19
N LEU A 410 6.35 -16.42 5.34
CA LEU A 410 5.79 -15.69 6.48
C LEU A 410 6.63 -14.42 6.68
N GLY A 411 6.12 -13.29 6.26
CA GLY A 411 6.74 -11.97 6.44
C GLY A 411 5.85 -11.06 7.28
N SER A 412 6.39 -10.45 8.34
CA SER A 412 5.67 -9.42 9.10
C SER A 412 5.56 -8.13 8.28
N ASP A 413 4.56 -7.31 8.65
CA ASP A 413 4.28 -6.03 8.01
C ASP A 413 3.80 -5.05 9.10
N MET A 414 4.56 -4.99 10.19
CA MET A 414 4.21 -4.23 11.39
C MET A 414 5.16 -3.05 11.56
N SER A 415 4.65 -1.94 12.05
CA SER A 415 5.43 -0.74 12.39
C SER A 415 5.16 -0.29 13.82
N VAL A 416 6.14 0.37 14.44
CA VAL A 416 6.04 0.89 15.80
C VAL A 416 6.51 2.34 15.87
N PRO A 417 6.14 3.10 16.93
CA PRO A 417 6.68 4.44 17.18
C PRO A 417 8.20 4.43 17.32
N ASP A 418 8.84 5.56 17.05
CA ASP A 418 10.32 5.69 17.05
C ASP A 418 10.96 5.29 18.36
N ALA A 419 10.33 5.61 19.48
CA ALA A 419 10.80 5.24 20.82
C ALA A 419 10.79 3.72 21.09
N CYS A 420 10.10 2.92 20.27
CA CYS A 420 9.93 1.48 20.46
C CYS A 420 10.85 0.62 19.55
N LEU A 421 11.77 1.23 18.76
CA LEU A 421 12.63 0.46 17.83
C LEU A 421 13.42 -0.64 18.55
N HIS A 422 14.13 -0.30 19.62
CA HIS A 422 14.93 -1.29 20.38
C HIS A 422 14.05 -2.38 21.01
N GLU A 423 12.90 -2.00 21.58
CA GLU A 423 11.95 -2.93 22.21
C GLU A 423 11.41 -3.93 21.20
N VAL A 424 10.98 -3.48 20.01
CA VAL A 424 10.41 -4.37 18.99
C VAL A 424 11.44 -5.30 18.39
N VAL A 425 12.67 -4.82 18.13
CA VAL A 425 13.77 -5.66 17.62
C VAL A 425 14.13 -6.74 18.64
N GLN A 426 14.28 -6.36 19.93
CA GLN A 426 14.54 -7.31 21.01
C GLN A 426 13.42 -8.36 21.13
N MET A 427 12.15 -7.95 21.05
CA MET A 427 11.00 -8.86 21.06
C MET A 427 11.09 -9.88 19.92
N TYR A 428 11.34 -9.43 18.70
CA TYR A 428 11.49 -10.33 17.54
C TYR A 428 12.63 -11.33 17.74
N ARG A 429 13.82 -10.86 18.15
CA ARG A 429 14.99 -11.72 18.35
C ARG A 429 14.76 -12.77 19.45
N THR A 430 14.21 -12.35 20.59
CA THR A 430 13.94 -13.25 21.72
C THR A 430 12.92 -14.31 21.35
N THR A 431 11.78 -13.93 20.81
CA THR A 431 10.70 -14.86 20.51
C THR A 431 11.02 -15.83 19.37
N LEU A 432 11.77 -15.39 18.35
CA LEU A 432 12.28 -16.27 17.29
C LEU A 432 13.27 -17.30 17.84
N ALA A 433 14.18 -16.89 18.72
CA ALA A 433 15.16 -17.79 19.34
C ALA A 433 14.46 -18.82 20.25
N GLU A 434 13.52 -18.40 21.09
CA GLU A 434 12.72 -19.29 21.95
C GLU A 434 11.90 -20.30 21.14
N ALA A 435 11.36 -19.89 19.99
CA ALA A 435 10.63 -20.77 19.09
C ALA A 435 11.55 -21.66 18.24
N GLY A 436 12.85 -21.43 18.21
CA GLY A 436 13.82 -22.18 17.39
C GLY A 436 13.57 -22.02 15.88
N LEU A 437 13.09 -20.84 15.44
CA LEU A 437 12.74 -20.54 14.05
C LEU A 437 13.88 -19.81 13.35
N GLU A 438 14.19 -20.25 12.12
CA GLU A 438 15.06 -19.52 11.22
C GLU A 438 14.35 -18.26 10.71
N SER A 439 15.08 -17.16 10.60
CA SER A 439 14.54 -15.89 10.09
C SER A 439 15.59 -15.07 9.35
N ALA A 440 15.12 -14.18 8.48
CA ALA A 440 15.90 -13.09 7.92
C ALA A 440 15.09 -11.79 8.03
N VAL A 441 15.75 -10.71 8.44
CA VAL A 441 15.08 -9.42 8.68
C VAL A 441 15.67 -8.36 7.77
N TRP A 442 14.78 -7.66 7.09
CA TRP A 442 15.10 -6.46 6.30
C TRP A 442 13.92 -5.50 6.28
N GLY A 443 14.10 -4.31 5.72
CA GLY A 443 12.98 -3.41 5.47
C GLY A 443 13.21 -1.97 5.93
N HIS A 444 12.14 -1.24 5.98
CA HIS A 444 12.05 0.21 6.06
C HIS A 444 12.28 0.71 7.50
N ILE A 445 13.50 0.54 8.01
CA ILE A 445 13.85 0.88 9.39
C ILE A 445 13.63 2.36 9.72
N GLY A 446 13.72 3.25 8.72
CA GLY A 446 13.38 4.66 8.87
C GLY A 446 11.98 4.89 9.48
N ASN A 447 11.03 4.02 9.14
CA ASN A 447 9.66 4.03 9.70
C ASN A 447 9.42 2.95 10.76
N ASN A 448 10.45 2.33 11.33
CA ASN A 448 10.34 1.16 12.22
C ASN A 448 9.47 0.04 11.65
N HIS A 449 9.50 -0.11 10.34
CA HIS A 449 8.78 -1.14 9.60
C HIS A 449 9.76 -2.17 9.09
N LEU A 450 9.99 -3.20 9.90
CA LEU A 450 10.87 -4.31 9.59
C LEU A 450 10.06 -5.51 9.08
N HIS A 451 10.46 -6.06 7.95
CA HIS A 451 9.95 -7.33 7.44
C HIS A 451 10.72 -8.48 8.11
N VAL A 452 10.17 -8.99 9.20
CA VAL A 452 10.69 -10.19 9.85
C VAL A 452 10.15 -11.40 9.11
N ASN A 453 11.00 -12.05 8.33
CA ASN A 453 10.61 -13.22 7.56
C ASN A 453 11.03 -14.49 8.31
N VAL A 454 10.06 -15.25 8.76
CA VAL A 454 10.28 -16.63 9.22
C VAL A 454 10.51 -17.51 7.99
N LEU A 455 11.54 -18.35 8.06
CA LEU A 455 11.95 -19.25 6.99
C LEU A 455 11.57 -20.69 7.38
N PRO A 456 10.30 -21.10 7.30
CA PRO A 456 9.85 -22.39 7.81
C PRO A 456 10.49 -23.54 7.02
N ARG A 457 10.96 -24.55 7.76
CA ARG A 457 11.54 -25.78 7.21
C ARG A 457 10.46 -26.79 6.86
N ASP A 458 9.34 -26.74 7.60
CA ASP A 458 8.20 -27.66 7.52
C ASP A 458 6.90 -27.00 8.03
N ALA A 459 5.79 -27.75 7.99
CA ALA A 459 4.49 -27.32 8.48
C ALA A 459 4.48 -26.96 9.99
N THR A 460 5.35 -27.56 10.80
CA THR A 460 5.46 -27.27 12.23
C THR A 460 6.04 -25.88 12.47
N ASP A 461 7.15 -25.56 11.79
CA ASP A 461 7.75 -24.22 11.82
C ASP A 461 6.77 -23.17 11.28
N TYR A 462 6.04 -23.52 10.22
CA TYR A 462 5.02 -22.63 9.64
C TYR A 462 3.91 -22.30 10.64
N ALA A 463 3.37 -23.32 11.33
CA ALA A 463 2.34 -23.13 12.36
C ALA A 463 2.85 -22.27 13.53
N ARG A 464 4.07 -22.55 14.04
CA ARG A 464 4.71 -21.74 15.10
C ARG A 464 4.92 -20.30 14.68
N GLY A 465 5.36 -20.07 13.45
CA GLY A 465 5.54 -18.73 12.92
C GLY A 465 4.25 -17.93 12.86
N LYS A 466 3.12 -18.57 12.50
CA LYS A 466 1.79 -17.93 12.52
C LYS A 466 1.36 -17.53 13.93
N GLU A 467 1.60 -18.37 14.93
CA GLU A 467 1.30 -18.04 16.32
C GLU A 467 2.16 -16.87 16.83
N LEU A 468 3.45 -16.83 16.46
CA LEU A 468 4.31 -15.67 16.77
C LEU A 468 3.76 -14.37 16.17
N PHE A 469 3.36 -14.38 14.91
CA PHE A 469 2.81 -13.18 14.25
C PHE A 469 1.56 -12.67 14.95
N LYS A 470 0.70 -13.58 15.43
CA LYS A 470 -0.47 -13.21 16.23
C LYS A 470 -0.08 -12.58 17.57
N SER A 471 0.93 -13.14 18.24
CA SER A 471 1.47 -12.56 19.47
C SER A 471 2.09 -11.18 19.22
N TRP A 472 2.89 -11.04 18.15
CA TRP A 472 3.49 -9.75 17.77
C TRP A 472 2.46 -8.68 17.44
N ALA A 473 1.34 -9.04 16.80
CA ALA A 473 0.25 -8.10 16.55
C ALA A 473 -0.28 -7.48 17.84
N GLY A 474 -0.43 -8.27 18.92
CA GLY A 474 -0.81 -7.78 20.24
C GLY A 474 0.22 -6.84 20.85
N GLU A 475 1.51 -7.23 20.82
CA GLU A 475 2.58 -6.43 21.40
C GLU A 475 2.82 -5.12 20.62
N VAL A 476 2.79 -5.17 19.29
CA VAL A 476 2.91 -3.97 18.44
C VAL A 476 1.75 -3.01 18.70
N THR A 477 0.53 -3.53 18.85
CA THR A 477 -0.64 -2.71 19.24
C THR A 477 -0.43 -2.05 20.62
N ARG A 478 0.09 -2.80 21.60
CA ARG A 478 0.42 -2.27 22.94
C ARG A 478 1.46 -1.14 22.88
N MET A 479 2.42 -1.24 21.94
CA MET A 479 3.42 -0.18 21.69
C MET A 479 2.83 1.04 20.96
N GLY A 480 1.56 1.02 20.54
CA GLY A 480 0.93 2.07 19.74
C GLY A 480 1.28 2.01 18.25
N GLY A 481 1.68 0.83 17.78
CA GLY A 481 2.05 0.56 16.39
C GLY A 481 0.87 0.13 15.50
N ALA A 482 1.20 -0.27 14.27
CA ALA A 482 0.24 -0.77 13.26
C ALA A 482 0.55 -2.21 12.89
N VAL A 483 -0.50 -3.02 12.74
CA VAL A 483 -0.39 -4.45 12.39
C VAL A 483 -0.21 -4.70 10.88
N SER A 484 -0.49 -3.70 10.07
CA SER A 484 -0.18 -3.68 8.63
C SER A 484 0.31 -2.30 8.25
N ALA A 485 1.60 -2.18 8.00
CA ALA A 485 2.24 -0.91 7.71
C ALA A 485 2.06 -0.49 6.24
N GLU A 486 2.08 -1.45 5.28
CA GLU A 486 2.01 -1.12 3.84
C GLU A 486 1.20 -2.09 2.98
N HIS A 487 1.10 -3.39 3.34
CA HIS A 487 0.49 -4.39 2.45
C HIS A 487 -1.05 -4.35 2.45
N GLY A 488 -1.69 -3.53 3.30
CA GLY A 488 -3.11 -3.58 3.55
C GLY A 488 -3.52 -4.79 4.39
N VAL A 489 -4.80 -4.92 4.65
CA VAL A 489 -5.37 -5.99 5.48
C VAL A 489 -5.92 -7.13 4.63
N GLY A 490 -6.66 -6.80 3.57
CA GLY A 490 -7.31 -7.77 2.70
C GLY A 490 -8.11 -8.81 3.47
N LYS A 491 -7.95 -10.08 3.08
CA LYS A 491 -8.58 -11.24 3.74
C LYS A 491 -7.68 -11.92 4.76
N ILE A 492 -6.36 -11.72 4.69
CA ILE A 492 -5.37 -12.49 5.48
C ILE A 492 -5.18 -11.91 6.87
N LYS A 493 -5.26 -10.58 7.04
CA LYS A 493 -4.91 -9.90 8.30
C LYS A 493 -6.12 -9.39 9.08
N ARG A 494 -7.33 -9.87 8.79
CA ARG A 494 -8.56 -9.45 9.49
C ARG A 494 -8.47 -9.63 11.00
N ASP A 495 -7.96 -10.77 11.44
CA ASP A 495 -7.81 -11.06 12.87
C ASP A 495 -6.83 -10.08 13.54
N PHE A 496 -5.79 -9.64 12.83
CA PHE A 496 -4.84 -8.63 13.33
C PHE A 496 -5.50 -7.25 13.41
N LEU A 497 -6.38 -6.92 12.47
CA LEU A 497 -7.14 -5.67 12.51
C LEU A 497 -8.06 -5.62 13.74
N GLU A 498 -8.71 -6.74 14.07
CA GLU A 498 -9.53 -6.86 15.27
C GLU A 498 -8.68 -6.81 16.56
N VAL A 499 -7.48 -7.41 16.58
CA VAL A 499 -6.52 -7.26 17.69
C VAL A 499 -6.15 -5.80 17.89
N MET A 500 -5.97 -5.04 16.79
CA MET A 500 -5.53 -3.64 16.84
C MET A 500 -6.62 -2.68 17.34
N TYR A 501 -7.84 -2.82 16.84
CA TYR A 501 -8.90 -1.84 17.07
C TYR A 501 -10.07 -2.35 17.92
N GLY A 502 -10.17 -3.68 18.12
CA GLY A 502 -11.26 -4.31 18.84
C GLY A 502 -12.52 -4.52 17.99
N THR A 503 -13.39 -5.42 18.44
CA THR A 503 -14.62 -5.85 17.74
C THR A 503 -15.56 -4.68 17.42
N GLN A 504 -15.70 -3.70 18.34
CA GLN A 504 -16.56 -2.53 18.10
C GLN A 504 -16.11 -1.74 16.87
N ALA A 505 -14.82 -1.49 16.72
CA ALA A 505 -14.26 -0.75 15.60
C ALA A 505 -14.47 -1.49 14.26
N ILE A 506 -14.41 -2.82 14.28
CA ILE A 506 -14.72 -3.64 13.09
C ILE A 506 -16.17 -3.43 12.66
N HIS A 507 -17.12 -3.40 13.59
CA HIS A 507 -18.51 -3.06 13.31
C HIS A 507 -18.69 -1.61 12.81
N GLU A 508 -17.92 -0.66 13.35
CA GLU A 508 -17.93 0.73 12.86
C GLU A 508 -17.43 0.84 11.42
N MET A 509 -16.39 0.10 11.04
CA MET A 509 -15.95 0.00 9.64
C MET A 509 -17.06 -0.60 8.74
N ALA A 510 -17.71 -1.67 9.19
CA ALA A 510 -18.79 -2.28 8.43
C ALA A 510 -20.00 -1.32 8.25
N ARG A 511 -20.35 -0.51 9.27
CA ARG A 511 -21.37 0.54 9.14
C ARG A 511 -21.01 1.60 8.12
N ALA A 512 -19.74 2.07 8.12
CA ALA A 512 -19.26 3.01 7.11
C ALA A 512 -19.37 2.43 5.69
N LYS A 513 -19.03 1.13 5.53
CA LYS A 513 -19.21 0.43 4.26
C LYS A 513 -20.68 0.34 3.85
N VAL A 514 -21.57 -0.08 4.74
CA VAL A 514 -23.00 -0.28 4.44
C VAL A 514 -23.69 1.03 4.07
N ALA A 515 -23.24 2.18 4.59
CA ALA A 515 -23.73 3.49 4.16
C ALA A 515 -23.48 3.78 2.66
N LEU A 516 -22.37 3.24 2.09
CA LEU A 516 -21.98 3.42 0.69
C LEU A 516 -22.34 2.21 -0.21
N ASP A 517 -22.48 1.04 0.40
CA ASP A 517 -22.80 -0.23 -0.25
C ASP A 517 -23.85 -0.99 0.58
N PRO A 518 -25.12 -0.56 0.54
CA PRO A 518 -26.19 -1.12 1.37
C PRO A 518 -26.46 -2.61 1.15
N ARG A 519 -26.03 -3.16 0.01
CA ARG A 519 -26.13 -4.58 -0.32
C ARG A 519 -24.90 -5.39 0.09
N GLY A 520 -23.82 -4.72 0.48
CA GLY A 520 -22.57 -5.35 0.90
C GLY A 520 -21.87 -6.15 -0.20
N ILE A 521 -22.01 -5.76 -1.49
CA ILE A 521 -21.50 -6.56 -2.62
C ILE A 521 -20.01 -6.36 -2.91
N LEU A 522 -19.43 -5.20 -2.63
CA LEU A 522 -18.06 -4.87 -3.01
C LEU A 522 -17.04 -5.46 -2.02
N GLY A 523 -15.99 -6.11 -2.54
CA GLY A 523 -14.82 -6.52 -1.78
C GLY A 523 -15.12 -7.42 -0.57
N GLN A 524 -16.11 -8.31 -0.66
CA GLN A 524 -16.52 -9.18 0.46
C GLN A 524 -15.35 -9.95 1.06
N GLY A 525 -15.30 -9.96 2.38
CA GLY A 525 -14.24 -10.60 3.15
C GLY A 525 -12.95 -9.80 3.29
N ASN A 526 -12.79 -8.64 2.64
CA ASN A 526 -11.70 -7.71 2.92
C ASN A 526 -12.00 -6.93 4.20
N LEU A 527 -10.98 -6.69 5.02
CA LEU A 527 -11.00 -5.97 6.30
C LEU A 527 -11.77 -6.68 7.43
N PHE A 528 -12.91 -7.26 7.18
CA PHE A 528 -13.75 -7.98 8.16
C PHE A 528 -14.50 -9.15 7.54
N GLY A 529 -15.05 -10.02 8.38
CA GLY A 529 -15.79 -11.20 7.97
C GLY A 529 -17.15 -10.87 7.34
N THR A 530 -17.70 -11.81 6.57
CA THR A 530 -19.04 -11.67 5.98
C THR A 530 -20.13 -11.70 7.05
N ASP A 531 -19.92 -12.37 8.16
CA ASP A 531 -20.80 -12.40 9.32
C ASP A 531 -21.04 -11.01 9.94
N VAL A 532 -19.96 -10.22 10.09
CA VAL A 532 -20.03 -8.83 10.55
C VAL A 532 -20.76 -7.96 9.50
N LEU A 533 -20.41 -8.14 8.22
CA LEU A 533 -21.04 -7.39 7.13
C LEU A 533 -22.54 -7.68 7.06
N ASP A 534 -22.94 -8.94 7.09
CA ASP A 534 -24.36 -9.36 7.00
C ASP A 534 -25.18 -8.82 8.17
N ALA A 535 -24.61 -8.77 9.38
CA ALA A 535 -25.24 -8.17 10.55
C ALA A 535 -25.54 -6.67 10.36
N GLU A 536 -24.56 -5.90 9.85
CA GLU A 536 -24.72 -4.46 9.62
C GLU A 536 -25.63 -4.16 8.40
N VAL A 537 -25.60 -4.99 7.35
CA VAL A 537 -26.56 -4.89 6.23
C VAL A 537 -27.99 -5.11 6.71
N ALA A 538 -28.22 -6.11 7.55
CA ALA A 538 -29.55 -6.39 8.13
C ALA A 538 -30.03 -5.24 9.03
N ALA A 539 -29.14 -4.69 9.87
CA ALA A 539 -29.44 -3.56 10.73
C ALA A 539 -29.78 -2.29 9.92
N HIS A 540 -29.04 -2.00 8.87
CA HIS A 540 -29.29 -0.87 7.96
C HIS A 540 -30.65 -1.00 7.27
N ALA A 541 -30.97 -2.18 6.74
CA ALA A 541 -32.25 -2.46 6.09
C ALA A 541 -33.45 -2.35 7.07
N ALA A 542 -33.28 -2.73 8.33
CA ALA A 542 -34.31 -2.56 9.36
C ALA A 542 -34.55 -1.07 9.67
N ALA A 543 -33.48 -0.28 9.85
CA ALA A 543 -33.59 1.16 10.11
C ALA A 543 -34.25 1.92 8.95
N ALA A 544 -34.01 1.54 7.70
CA ALA A 544 -34.63 2.13 6.52
C ALA A 544 -36.17 1.87 6.50
N ARG A 545 -36.63 0.69 6.90
CA ARG A 545 -38.07 0.35 7.00
C ARG A 545 -38.76 1.16 8.11
N ASP A 546 -38.18 1.23 9.29
CA ASP A 546 -38.72 2.00 10.42
C ASP A 546 -38.80 3.51 10.12
N GLY A 547 -37.86 4.03 9.32
CA GLY A 547 -37.86 5.41 8.85
C GLY A 547 -39.00 5.71 7.84
N GLN A 548 -39.32 4.72 6.98
CA GLN A 548 -40.45 4.85 6.02
C GLN A 548 -41.84 4.82 6.72
N ASP A 549 -42.00 3.97 7.74
CA ASP A 549 -43.26 3.88 8.50
C ASP A 549 -43.54 5.10 9.38
N ARG A 550 -42.50 5.92 9.67
CA ARG A 550 -42.63 7.17 10.45
C ARG A 550 -42.78 8.43 9.62
N ALA A 551 -42.73 8.34 8.30
CA ALA A 551 -43.01 9.50 7.44
C ALA A 551 -44.47 9.89 7.58
N PRO A 552 -44.86 11.15 7.94
CA PRO A 552 -46.24 11.54 8.08
C PRO A 552 -46.94 11.44 6.73
N GLU A 553 -48.10 10.76 6.71
CA GLU A 553 -49.01 10.79 5.57
C GLU A 553 -49.22 12.27 5.16
N ARG A 554 -48.80 12.62 3.95
CA ARG A 554 -49.12 13.94 3.39
C ARG A 554 -50.62 14.01 3.31
N GLN A 555 -51.22 14.79 4.21
CA GLN A 555 -52.61 15.20 4.08
C GLN A 555 -52.76 15.96 2.76
N GLU A 556 -53.61 15.41 1.88
CA GLU A 556 -54.06 16.04 0.65
C GLU A 556 -54.85 17.35 0.92
#